data_286af2d8c3566329d32c722a4e4dcfa5
#
_entry.id   286af2d8c3566329d32c722a4e4dcfa5
#
_cell.length_a   1.000
_cell.length_b   1.000
_cell.length_c   1.000
_cell.angle_alpha   90.00
_cell.angle_beta   90.00
_cell.angle_gamma   90.00
#
_symmetry.space_group_name_H-M   'P 1'
#
loop_
_entity.id
_entity.type
_entity.pdbx_description
1 polymer ?
#
loop_
_entity_poly.entity_id
_entity_poly.type
_entity_poly.pdbx_seq_one_letter_code
_entity_poly.pdbx_strand_id
1 'polypeptide(L)'
;KLRSCSYGPELRVGELPRHLAGTSRILRDGEVLWQNEFLSGEANMCHSLENLEYHHFKYSQFLRPGDVHIHFFGTATLSFADGIRTRPGDVFEISQAEFGAPLINGIKPVEAAFEPGTVGTL
;
A
#
# COMPACT_ATOMS: atom_id res chain seq x y z
N LYS A 1 -2.63 -7.33 -9.25
CA LYS A 1 -1.39 -6.77 -9.85
C LYS A 1 -0.32 -6.43 -8.81
N LEU A 2 -0.41 -6.97 -7.63
CA LEU A 2 0.59 -6.77 -6.59
C LEU A 2 1.89 -7.46 -7.00
N ARG A 3 2.97 -6.69 -7.14
CA ARG A 3 4.28 -7.23 -7.53
C ARG A 3 5.23 -7.26 -6.35
N SER A 4 5.25 -6.18 -5.58
CA SER A 4 6.00 -6.08 -4.34
C SER A 4 5.26 -5.15 -3.40
N CYS A 5 5.47 -5.33 -2.13
CA CYS A 5 4.96 -4.46 -1.08
C CYS A 5 6.10 -4.05 -0.17
N SER A 6 6.01 -2.85 0.39
CA SER A 6 6.92 -2.38 1.41
C SER A 6 6.14 -1.78 2.58
N TYR A 7 6.72 -1.88 3.75
CA TYR A 7 6.20 -1.34 5.00
C TYR A 7 7.38 -0.91 5.88
N GLY A 8 7.13 -0.14 6.90
CA GLY A 8 8.17 0.53 7.68
C GLY A 8 8.35 1.97 7.19
N PRO A 9 9.34 2.74 7.64
CA PRO A 9 10.42 2.39 8.57
C PRO A 9 10.01 2.33 10.04
N GLU A 10 8.77 2.67 10.38
CA GLU A 10 8.26 2.66 11.75
C GLU A 10 7.14 1.62 11.91
N LEU A 11 7.03 1.08 13.11
CA LEU A 11 5.94 0.23 13.54
C LEU A 11 5.32 0.82 14.80
N ARG A 12 4.05 1.18 14.73
CA ARG A 12 3.26 1.56 15.90
C ARG A 12 2.60 0.32 16.50
N VAL A 13 2.80 0.11 17.80
CA VAL A 13 2.17 -0.96 18.55
C VAL A 13 1.09 -0.38 19.45
N GLY A 14 -0.05 -1.03 19.54
CA GLY A 14 -1.18 -0.64 20.38
C GLY A 14 -2.47 -0.48 19.61
N GLU A 15 -3.41 0.27 20.14
CA GLU A 15 -4.70 0.49 19.52
C GLU A 15 -4.55 1.26 18.20
N LEU A 16 -5.22 0.75 17.16
CA LEU A 16 -5.24 1.38 15.86
C LEU A 16 -6.18 2.59 15.87
N PRO A 17 -5.71 3.78 15.49
CA PRO A 17 -6.59 4.93 15.34
C PRO A 17 -7.69 4.67 14.31
N ARG A 18 -8.93 5.00 14.68
CA ARG A 18 -10.08 4.76 13.80
C ARG A 18 -10.12 5.69 12.59
N HIS A 19 -9.54 6.87 12.69
CA HIS A 19 -9.46 7.87 11.62
C HIS A 19 -8.00 8.31 11.47
N LEU A 20 -7.49 8.17 10.25
CA LEU A 20 -6.14 8.57 9.87
C LEU A 20 -6.23 9.45 8.64
N ALA A 21 -5.53 10.55 8.65
CA ALA A 21 -5.32 11.41 7.50
C ALA A 21 -3.82 11.48 7.18
N GLY A 22 -3.49 11.48 5.92
CA GLY A 22 -2.11 11.56 5.49
C GLY A 22 -1.98 12.26 4.14
N THR A 23 -0.74 12.46 3.73
CA THR A 23 -0.39 13.08 2.45
C THR A 23 0.41 12.09 1.62
N SER A 24 0.03 11.96 0.36
CA SER A 24 0.79 11.23 -0.65
C SER A 24 1.36 12.21 -1.65
N ARG A 25 2.67 12.11 -1.92
CA ARG A 25 3.39 12.93 -2.90
C ARG A 25 4.08 12.06 -3.93
N ILE A 26 4.27 12.61 -5.10
CA ILE A 26 5.21 12.10 -6.09
C ILE A 26 6.22 13.20 -6.36
N LEU A 27 7.49 12.86 -6.15
CA LEU A 27 8.61 13.75 -6.43
C LEU A 27 9.28 13.30 -7.73
N ARG A 28 9.64 14.27 -8.57
CA ARG A 28 10.42 14.09 -9.77
C ARG A 28 11.57 15.08 -9.78
N ASP A 29 12.78 14.59 -9.90
CA ASP A 29 13.99 15.40 -9.88
C ASP A 29 14.10 16.29 -8.61
N GLY A 30 13.54 15.82 -7.49
CA GLY A 30 13.51 16.54 -6.20
C GLY A 30 12.34 17.50 -6.01
N GLU A 31 11.56 17.76 -7.06
CA GLU A 31 10.43 18.66 -7.02
C GLU A 31 9.09 17.91 -6.91
N VAL A 32 8.10 18.51 -6.24
CA VAL A 32 6.78 17.92 -6.08
C VAL A 32 6.03 17.97 -7.41
N LEU A 33 5.89 16.80 -8.05
CA LEU A 33 5.11 16.63 -9.28
C LEU A 33 3.60 16.56 -9.00
N TRP A 34 3.23 15.92 -7.90
CA TRP A 34 1.85 15.71 -7.50
C TRP A 34 1.77 15.54 -5.98
N GLN A 35 0.70 16.03 -5.40
CA GLN A 35 0.39 15.84 -3.99
C GLN A 35 -1.12 15.79 -3.80
N ASN A 36 -1.56 14.89 -2.92
CA ASN A 36 -2.95 14.85 -2.48
C ASN A 36 -3.05 14.28 -1.07
N GLU A 37 -4.15 14.58 -0.39
CA GLU A 37 -4.47 14.00 0.90
C GLU A 37 -5.15 12.64 0.72
N PHE A 38 -5.01 11.77 1.69
CA PHE A 38 -5.74 10.52 1.76
C PHE A 38 -6.29 10.28 3.17
N LEU A 39 -7.36 9.51 3.24
CA LEU A 39 -7.95 9.04 4.47
C LEU A 39 -7.76 7.54 4.60
N SER A 40 -7.49 7.08 5.82
CA SER A 40 -7.36 5.67 6.18
C SER A 40 -7.95 5.43 7.57
N GLY A 41 -7.82 4.21 8.07
CA GLY A 41 -8.41 3.79 9.33
C GLY A 41 -9.85 3.32 9.19
N GLU A 42 -10.33 2.56 10.16
CA GLU A 42 -11.62 1.85 10.10
C GLU A 42 -12.81 2.77 9.82
N ALA A 43 -12.79 4.01 10.34
CA ALA A 43 -13.86 4.99 10.11
C ALA A 43 -14.00 5.42 8.63
N ASN A 44 -12.99 5.15 7.80
CA ASN A 44 -12.94 5.48 6.37
C ASN A 44 -13.03 4.23 5.47
N MET A 45 -13.34 3.08 6.04
CA MET A 45 -13.40 1.78 5.33
C MET A 45 -14.84 1.35 5.10
N CYS A 46 -15.08 0.56 4.05
CA CYS A 46 -16.38 -0.04 3.76
C CYS A 46 -16.70 -1.25 4.65
N HIS A 47 -15.69 -1.85 5.27
CA HIS A 47 -15.82 -3.01 6.14
C HIS A 47 -15.07 -2.76 7.45
N SER A 48 -15.60 -3.29 8.57
CA SER A 48 -14.88 -3.27 9.84
C SER A 48 -13.65 -4.18 9.83
N LEU A 49 -12.67 -3.86 10.64
CA LEU A 49 -11.49 -4.71 10.83
C LEU A 49 -11.88 -6.09 11.33
N GLU A 50 -12.81 -6.17 12.29
CA GLU A 50 -13.34 -7.43 12.80
C GLU A 50 -13.90 -8.33 11.68
N ASN A 51 -14.66 -7.74 10.74
CA ASN A 51 -15.20 -8.49 9.61
C ASN A 51 -14.08 -8.98 8.67
N LEU A 52 -13.08 -8.16 8.41
CA LEU A 52 -11.93 -8.56 7.57
C LEU A 52 -11.11 -9.65 8.24
N GLU A 53 -10.83 -9.54 9.54
CA GLU A 53 -10.13 -10.56 10.32
C GLU A 53 -10.90 -11.86 10.34
N TYR A 54 -12.21 -11.84 10.60
CA TYR A 54 -13.06 -13.01 10.54
C TYR A 54 -12.96 -13.71 9.18
N HIS A 55 -13.09 -12.96 8.09
CA HIS A 55 -13.03 -13.54 6.75
C HIS A 55 -11.66 -14.08 6.37
N HIS A 56 -10.59 -13.53 6.92
CA HIS A 56 -9.23 -14.02 6.72
C HIS A 56 -8.99 -15.29 7.55
N PHE A 57 -9.24 -15.22 8.85
CA PHE A 57 -8.88 -16.28 9.79
C PHE A 57 -9.90 -17.43 9.92
N LYS A 58 -11.04 -17.36 9.25
CA LYS A 58 -11.96 -18.52 9.17
C LYS A 58 -11.37 -19.72 8.44
N TYR A 59 -10.30 -19.54 7.70
CA TYR A 59 -9.60 -20.62 7.00
C TYR A 59 -8.36 -21.03 7.80
N SER A 60 -8.33 -22.29 8.22
CA SER A 60 -7.27 -22.85 9.07
C SER A 60 -5.87 -22.74 8.49
N GLN A 61 -5.74 -22.65 7.18
CA GLN A 61 -4.45 -22.48 6.50
C GLN A 61 -3.72 -21.16 6.88
N PHE A 62 -4.46 -20.17 7.37
CA PHE A 62 -3.90 -18.89 7.82
C PHE A 62 -3.68 -18.82 9.34
N LEU A 63 -3.95 -19.91 10.06
CA LEU A 63 -3.79 -20.01 11.50
C LEU A 63 -2.55 -20.86 11.87
N ARG A 64 -1.38 -20.41 11.44
CA ARG A 64 -0.12 -21.11 11.75
C ARG A 64 0.65 -20.35 12.83
N PRO A 65 1.08 -21.02 13.91
CA PRO A 65 1.91 -20.39 14.92
C PRO A 65 3.18 -19.80 14.30
N GLY A 66 3.46 -18.53 14.60
CA GLY A 66 4.64 -17.81 14.11
C GLY A 66 4.44 -17.07 12.78
N ASP A 67 3.32 -17.24 12.09
CA ASP A 67 3.01 -16.44 10.90
C ASP A 67 2.71 -14.98 11.29
N VAL A 68 3.15 -14.07 10.44
CA VAL A 68 2.85 -12.64 10.52
C VAL A 68 2.02 -12.26 9.30
N HIS A 69 0.86 -11.67 9.55
CA HIS A 69 -0.05 -11.23 8.49
C HIS A 69 0.01 -9.71 8.37
N ILE A 70 0.30 -9.23 7.16
CA ILE A 70 0.37 -7.80 6.86
C ILE A 70 -0.76 -7.46 5.91
N HIS A 71 -1.68 -6.63 6.38
CA HIS A 71 -2.84 -6.19 5.61
C HIS A 71 -2.63 -4.78 5.10
N PHE A 72 -2.73 -4.60 3.79
CA PHE A 72 -2.62 -3.31 3.15
C PHE A 72 -4.02 -2.76 2.85
N PHE A 73 -4.32 -1.60 3.38
CA PHE A 73 -5.57 -0.90 3.11
C PHE A 73 -5.34 0.15 2.04
N GLY A 74 -6.12 0.06 0.97
CA GLY A 74 -6.08 1.06 -0.09
C GLY A 74 -6.78 2.36 0.34
N THR A 75 -6.48 3.42 -0.40
CA THR A 75 -7.17 4.70 -0.30
C THR A 75 -7.77 5.05 -1.65
N ALA A 76 -8.74 5.98 -1.67
CA ALA A 76 -9.33 6.47 -2.91
C ALA A 76 -8.45 7.49 -3.65
N THR A 77 -7.26 7.79 -3.13
CA THR A 77 -6.33 8.78 -3.70
C THR A 77 -5.46 8.13 -4.77
N LEU A 78 -5.71 8.50 -6.03
CA LEU A 78 -5.09 7.89 -7.20
C LEU A 78 -4.43 8.94 -8.10
N SER A 79 -3.12 9.03 -8.09
CA SER A 79 -2.35 9.93 -8.96
C SER A 79 -2.60 9.68 -10.45
N PHE A 80 -2.88 8.44 -10.82
CA PHE A 80 -3.22 8.08 -12.20
C PHE A 80 -4.55 8.71 -12.66
N ALA A 81 -5.53 8.84 -11.78
CA ALA A 81 -6.80 9.52 -12.09
C ALA A 81 -6.60 11.00 -12.35
N ASP A 82 -5.59 11.61 -11.70
CA ASP A 82 -5.20 13.00 -11.91
C ASP A 82 -4.26 13.18 -13.13
N GLY A 83 -4.17 12.18 -13.98
CA GLY A 83 -3.40 12.22 -15.23
C GLY A 83 -1.89 12.02 -15.06
N ILE A 84 -1.41 11.75 -13.86
CA ILE A 84 0.03 11.54 -13.61
C ILE A 84 0.50 10.22 -14.21
N ARG A 85 1.55 10.29 -15.00
CA ARG A 85 2.28 9.14 -15.53
C ARG A 85 3.65 9.11 -14.89
N THR A 86 3.87 8.09 -14.07
CA THR A 86 5.14 7.89 -13.39
C THR A 86 6.21 7.36 -14.36
N ARG A 87 7.47 7.69 -14.06
CA ARG A 87 8.65 7.23 -14.81
C ARG A 87 9.75 6.73 -13.85
N PRO A 88 10.75 6.03 -14.35
CA PRO A 88 11.93 5.68 -13.55
C PRO A 88 12.53 6.92 -12.88
N GLY A 89 12.88 6.79 -11.60
CA GLY A 89 13.45 7.89 -10.80
C GLY A 89 12.41 8.73 -10.05
N ASP A 90 11.13 8.62 -10.36
CA ASP A 90 10.08 9.21 -9.52
C ASP A 90 10.08 8.54 -8.15
N VAL A 91 9.79 9.32 -7.11
CA VAL A 91 9.76 8.87 -5.72
C VAL A 91 8.38 9.12 -5.13
N PHE A 92 7.77 8.08 -4.57
CA PHE A 92 6.57 8.21 -3.74
C PHE A 92 6.99 8.49 -2.30
N GLU A 93 6.37 9.50 -1.71
CA GLU A 93 6.49 9.85 -0.31
C GLU A 93 5.09 9.85 0.32
N ILE A 94 4.94 9.09 1.41
CA ILE A 94 3.68 8.97 2.15
C ILE A 94 3.94 9.36 3.59
N SER A 95 3.19 10.32 4.09
CA SER A 95 3.34 10.85 5.45
C SER A 95 2.01 10.81 6.19
N GLN A 96 2.08 10.51 7.48
CA GLN A 96 0.97 10.57 8.44
C GLN A 96 1.45 11.16 9.77
N ALA A 97 0.57 11.84 10.47
CA ALA A 97 0.92 12.49 11.75
C ALA A 97 1.27 11.49 12.87
N GLU A 98 0.78 10.25 12.79
CA GLU A 98 1.04 9.19 13.76
C GLU A 98 2.44 8.60 13.65
N PHE A 99 3.18 8.92 12.59
CA PHE A 99 4.55 8.46 12.34
C PHE A 99 5.51 9.64 12.24
N GLY A 100 6.73 9.45 12.76
CA GLY A 100 7.78 10.46 12.75
C GLY A 100 8.52 10.57 11.42
N ALA A 101 8.50 9.50 10.61
CA ALA A 101 9.19 9.44 9.34
C ALA A 101 8.25 9.11 8.18
N PRO A 102 8.42 9.73 7.02
CA PRO A 102 7.68 9.37 5.82
C PRO A 102 8.12 8.00 5.29
N LEU A 103 7.21 7.30 4.65
CA LEU A 103 7.52 6.12 3.84
C LEU A 103 7.92 6.58 2.43
N ILE A 104 9.15 6.29 2.03
CA ILE A 104 9.73 6.78 0.77
C ILE A 104 10.09 5.59 -0.11
N ASN A 105 9.54 5.56 -1.33
CA ASN A 105 9.78 4.49 -2.30
C ASN A 105 10.04 5.06 -3.70
N GLY A 106 11.22 4.75 -4.24
CA GLY A 106 11.55 5.04 -5.63
C GLY A 106 10.92 4.03 -6.59
N ILE A 107 10.58 4.48 -7.80
CA ILE A 107 10.10 3.61 -8.86
C ILE A 107 11.29 3.00 -9.61
N LYS A 108 11.31 1.67 -9.65
CA LYS A 108 12.23 0.91 -10.48
C LYS A 108 11.42 0.09 -11.49
N PRO A 109 11.60 0.30 -12.80
CA PRO A 109 10.98 -0.56 -13.79
C PRO A 109 11.59 -1.95 -13.69
N VAL A 110 10.77 -2.96 -13.84
CA VAL A 110 11.20 -4.36 -13.91
C VAL A 110 10.75 -4.89 -15.26
N GLU A 111 11.68 -5.41 -16.03
CA GLU A 111 11.35 -6.15 -17.23
C GLU A 111 10.57 -7.43 -16.85
N ALA A 112 9.60 -7.79 -17.67
CA ALA A 112 8.88 -9.03 -17.45
C ALA A 112 9.88 -10.20 -17.55
N ALA A 113 10.08 -10.91 -16.45
CA ALA A 113 10.95 -12.10 -16.43
C ALA A 113 10.36 -13.29 -17.19
N PHE A 114 9.16 -13.11 -17.75
CA PHE A 114 8.39 -14.20 -18.32
C PHE A 114 7.45 -13.65 -19.38
N GLU A 115 7.48 -14.24 -20.55
CA GLU A 115 6.43 -14.04 -21.56
C GLU A 115 5.30 -15.04 -21.30
N PRO A 116 4.03 -14.63 -21.47
CA PRO A 116 2.92 -15.58 -21.35
C PRO A 116 3.14 -16.75 -22.30
N GLY A 117 3.41 -17.92 -21.76
CA GLY A 117 3.48 -19.13 -22.54
C GLY A 117 2.10 -19.53 -23.05
N THR A 118 2.06 -20.23 -24.16
CA THR A 118 0.84 -20.92 -24.59
C THR A 118 0.53 -22.06 -23.63
N VAL A 119 -0.68 -22.07 -23.09
CA VAL A 119 -1.19 -23.21 -22.34
C VAL A 119 -1.44 -24.33 -23.36
N GLY A 120 -0.61 -25.39 -23.29
CA GLY A 120 -0.83 -26.60 -24.08
C GLY A 120 -2.01 -27.39 -23.52
N THR A 121 -2.78 -28.05 -24.40
CA THR A 121 -3.70 -29.12 -24.00
C THR A 121 -2.89 -30.36 -23.67
N LEU A 122 -3.24 -31.03 -22.56
CA LEU A 122 -2.75 -32.34 -22.19
C LEU A 122 -3.34 -33.41 -23.12
#